data_2f8ad9a02aaf2c1f6ea80027b8dd4de3
#
_entry.id   2f8ad9a02aaf2c1f6ea80027b8dd4de3
#
_cell.length_a   1.000
_cell.length_b   1.000
_cell.length_c   1.000
_cell.angle_alpha   90.00
_cell.angle_beta   90.00
_cell.angle_gamma   90.00
#
_symmetry.space_group_name_H-M   'P 1'
#
loop_
_entity.id
_entity.type
_entity.pdbx_description
1 polymer ?
#
loop_
_entity_poly.entity_id
_entity_poly.type
_entity_poly.pdbx_seq_one_letter_code
_entity_poly.pdbx_strand_id
1 'polypeptide(L)'
;MSRLAENLRLTRPAARLPHTSRFSLKFLHAATLLLALLCALPATPLHANEIQVSSTRVWPAPDYTRVTIESPQAIRHTLFTLDNPQRLVLDLEGVALNTALNELAGKINATDPYVKGVRAGRFKPGVVRLVFDLKTQVKPEAFTLAPIAGYGHRLVLDVYPLTPPDPLLAFLNRREAGGNEPPAAPTAAEPAAAPPSAVTPATPPVALKPEATLPSKPAARPPRPGNERLIIVAIDPGHGGEDPGAIGRAGTQEKHITLSISQKLKERIDAEPNMRAVLTRTGDYFIPLHMRVEKARRAKADLFISVHADAFIKPSANGSSVFALSERGATSVAARWLAKRENDADLIGGVNIGVKDPHLRQTLLDLSQTATINDSLKVGKSVLQQMGGVNRLHKNHVEQAGFAVLKAPDIPSILIETAFISNPDEERKLRDPEHQNRLADAIVNGIKAYFAKNPPLAPAQVANSP
;
A
#
# COMPACT_ATOMS: atom_id res chain seq x y z
N MET A 1 -72.20 38.26 12.33
CA MET A 1 -73.48 37.64 12.66
C MET A 1 -73.25 36.89 13.95
N SER A 2 -73.66 37.53 15.01
CA SER A 2 -74.87 37.34 15.81
C SER A 2 -74.67 36.22 16.82
N ARG A 3 -74.37 36.64 18.08
CA ARG A 3 -75.27 36.57 19.26
C ARG A 3 -75.44 35.14 19.82
N LEU A 4 -75.34 34.84 21.13
CA LEU A 4 -75.96 35.47 22.31
C LEU A 4 -75.23 34.94 23.57
N ALA A 5 -75.09 35.86 24.50
CA ALA A 5 -74.89 35.69 25.94
C ALA A 5 -76.16 35.15 26.61
N GLU A 6 -76.01 34.53 27.79
CA GLU A 6 -76.84 34.75 28.98
C GLU A 6 -76.41 33.86 30.14
N ASN A 7 -75.85 34.45 31.17
CA ASN A 7 -76.33 34.57 32.54
C ASN A 7 -76.95 33.34 33.21
N LEU A 8 -76.44 32.90 34.36
CA LEU A 8 -77.08 33.09 35.65
C LEU A 8 -76.30 32.51 36.88
N ARG A 9 -76.02 33.39 37.82
CA ARG A 9 -76.18 33.34 39.28
C ARG A 9 -75.42 32.30 40.11
N LEU A 10 -74.58 32.89 40.91
CA LEU A 10 -74.22 32.69 42.33
C LEU A 10 -75.18 31.86 43.20
N THR A 11 -74.62 30.79 43.84
CA THR A 11 -74.95 30.48 45.24
C THR A 11 -73.72 29.82 45.88
N ARG A 12 -73.20 30.45 46.94
CA ARG A 12 -72.26 29.90 47.89
C ARG A 12 -73.03 28.96 48.83
N PRO A 13 -72.42 27.83 49.24
CA PRO A 13 -72.59 27.39 50.63
C PRO A 13 -71.27 27.25 51.35
N ALA A 14 -71.36 27.31 52.63
CA ALA A 14 -70.45 27.50 53.73
C ALA A 14 -69.32 26.42 53.81
N ALA A 15 -68.16 26.94 54.24
CA ALA A 15 -66.99 26.14 54.61
C ALA A 15 -67.30 25.19 55.78
N ARG A 16 -67.05 23.92 55.56
CA ARG A 16 -66.76 22.94 56.67
C ARG A 16 -65.28 22.55 56.59
N LEU A 17 -64.55 22.85 57.65
CA LEU A 17 -63.18 22.38 57.90
C LEU A 17 -63.20 20.87 58.06
N PRO A 18 -62.37 20.11 57.37
CA PRO A 18 -62.19 18.71 57.65
C PRO A 18 -61.18 18.50 58.77
N HIS A 19 -61.53 17.58 59.64
CA HIS A 19 -60.75 17.04 60.74
C HIS A 19 -59.33 16.61 60.28
N THR A 20 -58.33 17.12 60.98
CA THR A 20 -56.94 16.64 60.84
C THR A 20 -56.81 15.18 61.26
N SER A 21 -56.69 14.29 60.28
CA SER A 21 -56.45 12.87 60.53
C SER A 21 -54.97 12.66 60.96
N ARG A 22 -54.80 12.05 62.12
CA ARG A 22 -53.53 11.63 62.71
C ARG A 22 -52.76 10.52 61.88
N PHE A 23 -53.00 10.44 60.59
CA PHE A 23 -52.39 9.44 59.71
C PHE A 23 -51.05 9.90 59.04
N SER A 24 -50.72 11.19 59.16
CA SER A 24 -49.60 11.75 58.36
C SER A 24 -48.21 11.49 58.89
N LEU A 25 -48.02 11.21 60.18
CA LEU A 25 -46.67 11.13 60.78
C LEU A 25 -46.00 9.78 60.55
N LYS A 26 -46.79 8.71 60.50
CA LYS A 26 -46.23 7.35 60.26
C LYS A 26 -45.78 7.14 58.80
N PHE A 27 -46.44 7.77 57.84
CA PHE A 27 -46.06 7.74 56.42
C PHE A 27 -44.77 8.56 56.13
N LEU A 28 -44.56 9.66 56.87
CA LEU A 28 -43.36 10.47 56.72
C LEU A 28 -42.12 9.73 57.24
N HIS A 29 -42.22 9.00 58.35
CA HIS A 29 -41.13 8.20 58.90
C HIS A 29 -40.83 6.94 58.03
N ALA A 30 -41.84 6.33 57.43
CA ALA A 30 -41.65 5.22 56.52
C ALA A 30 -40.95 5.67 55.21
N ALA A 31 -41.33 6.85 54.69
CA ALA A 31 -40.69 7.43 53.49
C ALA A 31 -39.22 7.83 53.74
N THR A 32 -38.89 8.40 54.88
CA THR A 32 -37.54 8.77 55.29
C THR A 32 -36.67 7.54 55.54
N LEU A 33 -37.22 6.45 56.13
CA LEU A 33 -36.49 5.20 56.31
C LEU A 33 -36.21 4.49 54.98
N LEU A 34 -37.16 4.50 54.04
CA LEU A 34 -36.99 3.95 52.68
C LEU A 34 -35.95 4.73 51.90
N LEU A 35 -35.93 6.07 52.00
CA LEU A 35 -34.93 6.92 51.34
C LEU A 35 -33.53 6.71 51.94
N ALA A 36 -33.44 6.57 53.29
CA ALA A 36 -32.16 6.25 53.94
C ALA A 36 -31.65 4.84 53.61
N LEU A 37 -32.54 3.86 53.41
CA LEU A 37 -32.18 2.52 52.98
C LEU A 37 -31.73 2.49 51.50
N LEU A 38 -32.29 3.35 50.64
CA LEU A 38 -31.87 3.52 49.23
C LEU A 38 -30.48 4.18 49.13
N CYS A 39 -30.14 5.11 50.03
CA CYS A 39 -28.82 5.72 50.11
C CYS A 39 -27.73 4.83 50.75
N ALA A 40 -28.13 3.76 51.46
CA ALA A 40 -27.23 2.80 52.07
C ALA A 40 -26.89 1.60 51.19
N LEU A 41 -27.44 1.54 49.95
CA LEU A 41 -26.96 0.57 48.96
C LEU A 41 -25.50 0.91 48.64
N PRO A 42 -24.53 -0.01 48.88
CA PRO A 42 -23.16 0.25 48.48
C PRO A 42 -23.20 0.54 46.97
N ALA A 43 -22.75 1.73 46.57
CA ALA A 43 -22.47 2.00 45.18
C ALA A 43 -21.43 0.96 44.76
N THR A 44 -21.89 -0.16 44.20
CA THR A 44 -20.98 -1.11 43.56
C THR A 44 -20.21 -0.27 42.56
N PRO A 45 -18.87 -0.20 42.66
CA PRO A 45 -18.10 0.51 41.65
C PRO A 45 -18.49 -0.12 40.31
N LEU A 46 -19.06 0.68 39.43
CA LEU A 46 -19.26 0.27 38.06
C LEU A 46 -17.84 0.03 37.50
N HIS A 47 -17.36 -1.20 37.62
CA HIS A 47 -16.12 -1.60 36.98
C HIS A 47 -16.42 -1.45 35.48
N ALA A 48 -16.03 -0.31 34.92
CA ALA A 48 -16.02 -0.18 33.51
C ALA A 48 -15.24 -1.41 32.98
N ASN A 49 -15.94 -2.27 32.22
CA ASN A 49 -15.29 -3.45 31.66
C ASN A 49 -14.06 -2.98 30.86
N GLU A 50 -12.88 -3.31 31.37
CA GLU A 50 -11.63 -3.00 30.67
C GLU A 50 -11.67 -3.65 29.29
N ILE A 51 -11.30 -2.90 28.27
CA ILE A 51 -11.25 -3.36 26.87
C ILE A 51 -10.22 -4.49 26.77
N GLN A 52 -10.67 -5.65 26.31
CA GLN A 52 -9.79 -6.78 26.05
C GLN A 52 -9.17 -6.64 24.66
N VAL A 53 -7.85 -6.61 24.55
CA VAL A 53 -7.14 -6.67 23.28
C VAL A 53 -7.30 -8.08 22.69
N SER A 54 -7.80 -8.16 21.48
CA SER A 54 -8.05 -9.42 20.78
C SER A 54 -6.78 -9.98 20.17
N SER A 55 -5.96 -9.12 19.57
CA SER A 55 -4.68 -9.50 18.95
C SER A 55 -3.72 -8.32 18.86
N THR A 56 -2.44 -8.63 18.75
CA THR A 56 -1.39 -7.66 18.39
C THR A 56 -0.58 -8.21 17.23
N ARG A 57 -0.19 -7.33 16.30
CA ARG A 57 0.64 -7.69 15.14
C ARG A 57 1.76 -6.67 14.96
N VAL A 58 2.90 -7.11 14.44
CA VAL A 58 4.06 -6.27 14.15
C VAL A 58 4.53 -6.55 12.73
N TRP A 59 4.70 -5.50 11.98
CA TRP A 59 5.11 -5.54 10.57
C TRP A 59 6.34 -4.65 10.37
N PRO A 60 7.56 -5.20 10.50
CA PRO A 60 8.78 -4.47 10.19
C PRO A 60 8.93 -4.30 8.69
N ALA A 61 9.13 -3.08 8.24
CA ALA A 61 9.38 -2.71 6.86
C ALA A 61 10.63 -1.82 6.75
N PRO A 62 11.29 -1.75 5.59
CA PRO A 62 12.45 -0.87 5.42
C PRO A 62 12.15 0.61 5.67
N ASP A 63 10.92 1.06 5.42
CA ASP A 63 10.51 2.45 5.52
C ASP A 63 9.84 2.79 6.88
N TYR A 64 9.34 1.79 7.62
CA TYR A 64 8.67 1.97 8.91
C TYR A 64 8.46 0.62 9.64
N THR A 65 8.19 0.67 10.94
CA THR A 65 7.64 -0.48 11.68
C THR A 65 6.21 -0.16 12.08
N ARG A 66 5.27 -1.05 11.73
CA ARG A 66 3.87 -0.94 12.13
C ARG A 66 3.56 -1.89 13.27
N VAL A 67 2.90 -1.37 14.30
CA VAL A 67 2.30 -2.16 15.37
C VAL A 67 0.79 -1.96 15.33
N THR A 68 0.04 -3.04 15.26
CA THR A 68 -1.43 -3.02 15.25
C THR A 68 -1.94 -3.70 16.50
N ILE A 69 -2.86 -3.03 17.22
CA ILE A 69 -3.56 -3.53 18.40
C ILE A 69 -5.05 -3.61 18.05
N GLU A 70 -5.59 -4.81 18.01
CA GLU A 70 -6.98 -5.05 17.66
C GLU A 70 -7.83 -5.29 18.90
N SER A 71 -9.05 -4.73 18.92
CA SER A 71 -9.96 -4.78 20.04
C SER A 71 -11.44 -4.68 19.60
N PRO A 72 -12.39 -5.13 20.43
CA PRO A 72 -13.82 -4.99 20.14
C PRO A 72 -14.32 -3.54 20.12
N GLN A 73 -13.59 -2.61 20.78
CA GLN A 73 -13.94 -1.20 20.90
C GLN A 73 -12.74 -0.33 20.58
N ALA A 74 -12.98 0.91 20.15
CA ALA A 74 -11.91 1.87 19.88
C ALA A 74 -11.15 2.21 21.18
N ILE A 75 -9.83 2.12 21.14
CA ILE A 75 -8.95 2.41 22.27
C ILE A 75 -8.56 3.88 22.27
N ARG A 76 -8.80 4.58 23.38
CA ARG A 76 -8.23 5.91 23.62
C ARG A 76 -6.78 5.77 24.00
N HIS A 77 -5.93 6.63 23.45
CA HIS A 77 -4.49 6.52 23.66
C HIS A 77 -3.82 7.89 23.74
N THR A 78 -2.64 7.89 24.36
CA THR A 78 -1.71 9.03 24.37
C THR A 78 -0.34 8.55 23.92
N LEU A 79 0.29 9.29 23.00
CA LEU A 79 1.57 8.96 22.41
C LEU A 79 2.57 10.07 22.67
N PHE A 80 3.79 9.73 23.11
CA PHE A 80 4.90 10.67 23.27
C PHE A 80 6.26 9.96 23.20
N THR A 81 7.30 10.72 22.91
CA THR A 81 8.68 10.24 22.86
C THR A 81 9.46 10.70 24.08
N LEU A 82 10.46 9.91 24.47
CA LEU A 82 11.45 10.23 25.50
C LEU A 82 12.85 10.10 24.90
N ASP A 83 13.70 11.06 25.24
CA ASP A 83 15.10 11.02 24.90
C ASP A 83 15.95 10.48 26.07
N ASN A 84 17.14 9.94 25.74
CA ASN A 84 18.15 9.49 26.70
C ASN A 84 17.70 8.44 27.75
N PRO A 85 17.48 7.19 27.39
CA PRO A 85 17.56 6.61 26.05
C PRO A 85 16.30 6.88 25.23
N GLN A 86 16.45 6.81 23.90
CA GLN A 86 15.32 7.04 23.00
C GLN A 86 14.26 5.97 23.16
N ARG A 87 13.05 6.40 23.53
CA ARG A 87 11.90 5.56 23.75
C ARG A 87 10.64 6.20 23.21
N LEU A 88 9.72 5.37 22.78
CA LEU A 88 8.37 5.75 22.41
C LEU A 88 7.42 5.16 23.45
N VAL A 89 6.53 5.96 23.98
CA VAL A 89 5.55 5.57 25.00
C VAL A 89 4.16 5.71 24.44
N LEU A 90 3.37 4.63 24.54
CA LEU A 90 1.96 4.57 24.15
C LEU A 90 1.14 4.15 25.37
N ASP A 91 0.32 5.07 25.88
CA ASP A 91 -0.61 4.81 26.97
C ASP A 91 -1.98 4.44 26.40
N LEU A 92 -2.52 3.32 26.85
CA LEU A 92 -3.81 2.77 26.45
C LEU A 92 -4.80 2.93 27.62
N GLU A 93 -5.86 3.70 27.41
CA GLU A 93 -6.86 3.99 28.46
C GLU A 93 -8.00 2.96 28.44
N GLY A 94 -8.39 2.51 29.64
CA GLY A 94 -9.50 1.56 29.81
C GLY A 94 -9.21 0.16 29.28
N VAL A 95 -7.95 -0.21 29.10
CA VAL A 95 -7.51 -1.48 28.52
C VAL A 95 -6.99 -2.41 29.60
N ALA A 96 -7.37 -3.70 29.53
CA ALA A 96 -6.80 -4.74 30.36
C ALA A 96 -5.41 -5.16 29.87
N LEU A 97 -4.46 -5.31 30.81
CA LEU A 97 -3.20 -5.96 30.50
C LEU A 97 -3.44 -7.47 30.40
N ASN A 98 -3.54 -7.98 29.18
CA ASN A 98 -3.84 -9.38 28.89
C ASN A 98 -2.69 -10.06 28.13
N THR A 99 -2.87 -11.35 27.81
CA THR A 99 -1.88 -12.18 27.10
C THR A 99 -1.48 -11.57 25.77
N ALA A 100 -2.43 -11.03 24.97
CA ALA A 100 -2.13 -10.46 23.66
C ALA A 100 -1.16 -9.27 23.75
N LEU A 101 -1.29 -8.41 24.76
CA LEU A 101 -0.35 -7.30 24.99
C LEU A 101 1.00 -7.78 25.55
N ASN A 102 1.01 -8.80 26.41
CA ASN A 102 2.25 -9.36 26.93
C ASN A 102 3.07 -10.07 25.85
N GLU A 103 2.42 -10.73 24.90
CA GLU A 103 3.06 -11.39 23.75
C GLU A 103 3.68 -10.41 22.77
N LEU A 104 3.29 -9.13 22.79
CA LEU A 104 3.83 -8.13 21.87
C LEU A 104 5.36 -8.04 21.94
N ALA A 105 5.94 -8.21 23.14
CA ALA A 105 7.38 -8.21 23.33
C ALA A 105 8.10 -9.29 22.51
N GLY A 106 7.50 -10.48 22.39
CA GLY A 106 8.05 -11.58 21.58
C GLY A 106 7.86 -11.43 20.07
N LYS A 107 7.05 -10.46 19.61
CA LYS A 107 6.79 -10.20 18.20
C LYS A 107 7.77 -9.20 17.57
N ILE A 108 8.51 -8.44 18.38
CA ILE A 108 9.59 -7.57 17.92
C ILE A 108 10.85 -8.42 17.81
N ASN A 109 11.36 -8.59 16.62
CA ASN A 109 12.58 -9.37 16.39
C ASN A 109 13.85 -8.49 16.31
N ALA A 110 15.01 -9.11 16.43
CA ALA A 110 16.29 -8.38 16.39
C ALA A 110 16.55 -7.67 15.05
N THR A 111 15.91 -8.11 13.97
CA THR A 111 16.05 -7.54 12.62
C THR A 111 15.13 -6.36 12.36
N ASP A 112 14.21 -6.02 13.29
CA ASP A 112 13.38 -4.82 13.16
C ASP A 112 14.29 -3.59 12.99
N PRO A 113 14.08 -2.74 11.97
CA PRO A 113 15.00 -1.65 11.67
C PRO A 113 14.97 -0.50 12.70
N TYR A 114 13.85 -0.31 13.40
CA TYR A 114 13.61 0.89 14.21
C TYR A 114 13.35 0.61 15.68
N VAL A 115 12.74 -0.54 15.99
CA VAL A 115 12.36 -0.91 17.36
C VAL A 115 13.30 -2.01 17.86
N LYS A 116 13.92 -1.78 19.04
CA LYS A 116 14.79 -2.74 19.71
C LYS A 116 14.00 -3.74 20.53
N GLY A 117 12.89 -3.29 21.13
CA GLY A 117 12.02 -4.11 21.95
C GLY A 117 10.85 -3.30 22.49
N VAL A 118 9.86 -3.97 23.07
CA VAL A 118 8.70 -3.35 23.71
C VAL A 118 8.43 -4.01 25.06
N ARG A 119 7.94 -3.22 26.00
CA ARG A 119 7.51 -3.67 27.33
C ARG A 119 6.09 -3.17 27.56
N ALA A 120 5.23 -4.04 28.09
CA ALA A 120 3.87 -3.71 28.50
C ALA A 120 3.76 -3.76 30.02
N GLY A 121 3.01 -2.85 30.62
CA GLY A 121 2.80 -2.83 32.07
C GLY A 121 1.65 -1.92 32.48
N ARG A 122 1.08 -2.13 33.67
CA ARG A 122 0.13 -1.20 34.27
C ARG A 122 0.89 0.04 34.77
N PHE A 123 0.48 1.22 34.29
CA PHE A 123 1.09 2.48 34.67
C PHE A 123 0.33 3.16 35.84
N LYS A 124 -1.00 3.22 35.72
CA LYS A 124 -1.92 3.73 36.75
C LYS A 124 -3.27 3.03 36.60
N PRO A 125 -4.20 3.17 37.54
CA PRO A 125 -5.52 2.58 37.41
C PRO A 125 -6.16 2.91 36.05
N GLY A 126 -6.60 1.86 35.33
CA GLY A 126 -7.23 1.99 34.02
C GLY A 126 -6.29 2.38 32.84
N VAL A 127 -4.96 2.37 33.03
CA VAL A 127 -4.01 2.67 31.95
C VAL A 127 -2.92 1.62 31.86
N VAL A 128 -2.83 0.99 30.70
CA VAL A 128 -1.70 0.13 30.30
C VAL A 128 -0.72 0.97 29.49
N ARG A 129 0.55 0.91 29.85
CA ARG A 129 1.64 1.59 29.17
C ARG A 129 2.48 0.60 28.38
N LEU A 130 2.66 0.91 27.08
CA LEU A 130 3.63 0.26 26.22
C LEU A 130 4.84 1.17 26.07
N VAL A 131 6.04 0.63 26.28
CA VAL A 131 7.30 1.37 26.12
C VAL A 131 8.13 0.65 25.06
N PHE A 132 8.34 1.32 23.94
CA PHE A 132 9.18 0.85 22.85
C PHE A 132 10.58 1.44 23.00
N ASP A 133 11.59 0.59 23.13
CA ASP A 133 12.99 0.98 23.09
C ASP A 133 13.39 1.13 21.61
N LEU A 134 13.93 2.28 21.22
CA LEU A 134 14.19 2.62 19.84
C LEU A 134 15.67 2.43 19.47
N LYS A 135 15.94 2.11 18.20
CA LYS A 135 17.29 2.02 17.61
C LYS A 135 17.77 3.35 17.04
N THR A 136 16.85 4.24 16.69
CA THR A 136 17.12 5.55 16.10
C THR A 136 16.03 6.55 16.46
N GLN A 137 16.22 7.82 16.12
CA GLN A 137 15.17 8.83 16.25
C GLN A 137 14.05 8.55 15.26
N VAL A 138 12.82 8.70 15.73
CA VAL A 138 11.63 8.36 14.95
C VAL A 138 10.61 9.48 14.98
N LYS A 139 9.77 9.50 13.95
CA LYS A 139 8.52 10.25 13.86
C LYS A 139 7.37 9.24 13.96
N PRO A 140 6.79 9.02 15.14
CA PRO A 140 5.70 8.08 15.30
C PRO A 140 4.37 8.70 14.92
N GLU A 141 3.47 7.88 14.39
CA GLU A 141 2.08 8.24 14.10
C GLU A 141 1.16 7.18 14.69
N ALA A 142 0.16 7.59 15.49
CA ALA A 142 -0.86 6.69 16.01
C ALA A 142 -2.25 7.14 15.57
N PHE A 143 -3.07 6.19 15.13
CA PHE A 143 -4.43 6.43 14.68
C PHE A 143 -5.32 5.19 14.86
N THR A 144 -6.64 5.41 14.88
CA THR A 144 -7.62 4.34 15.01
C THR A 144 -8.34 4.07 13.71
N LEU A 145 -8.62 2.78 13.45
CA LEU A 145 -9.38 2.31 12.31
C LEU A 145 -10.68 1.66 12.79
N ALA A 146 -11.76 1.94 12.08
CA ALA A 146 -13.04 1.28 12.30
C ALA A 146 -13.00 -0.19 11.82
N PRO A 147 -13.91 -1.05 12.30
CA PRO A 147 -14.03 -2.43 11.84
C PRO A 147 -14.27 -2.51 10.33
N ILE A 148 -13.52 -3.40 9.66
CA ILE A 148 -13.65 -3.66 8.22
C ILE A 148 -13.13 -5.07 7.90
N ALA A 149 -13.72 -5.74 6.91
CA ALA A 149 -13.24 -7.00 6.35
C ALA A 149 -12.95 -8.11 7.39
N GLY A 150 -13.75 -8.18 8.46
CA GLY A 150 -13.58 -9.15 9.54
C GLY A 150 -12.62 -8.73 10.66
N TYR A 151 -11.92 -7.59 10.51
CA TYR A 151 -11.16 -6.98 11.60
C TYR A 151 -12.06 -6.16 12.53
N GLY A 152 -11.73 -6.18 13.85
CA GLY A 152 -12.32 -5.29 14.85
C GLY A 152 -11.79 -3.85 14.74
N HIS A 153 -11.98 -3.07 15.79
CA HIS A 153 -11.30 -1.78 15.92
C HIS A 153 -9.78 -2.00 16.01
N ARG A 154 -9.00 -1.21 15.29
CA ARG A 154 -7.54 -1.30 15.30
C ARG A 154 -6.94 0.03 15.73
N LEU A 155 -6.10 0.00 16.76
CA LEU A 155 -5.16 1.08 17.02
C LEU A 155 -3.87 0.73 16.29
N VAL A 156 -3.47 1.58 15.36
CA VAL A 156 -2.25 1.44 14.55
C VAL A 156 -1.22 2.43 15.06
N LEU A 157 0.00 1.96 15.27
CA LEU A 157 1.17 2.76 15.56
C LEU A 157 2.21 2.52 14.46
N ASP A 158 2.47 3.55 13.66
CA ASP A 158 3.53 3.57 12.65
C ASP A 158 4.75 4.29 13.20
N VAL A 159 5.89 3.65 13.13
CA VAL A 159 7.18 4.15 13.62
C VAL A 159 8.07 4.43 12.41
N TYR A 160 8.05 5.66 11.92
CA TYR A 160 8.91 6.10 10.80
C TYR A 160 10.26 6.59 11.33
N PRO A 161 11.37 6.36 10.62
CA PRO A 161 12.63 7.03 10.95
C PRO A 161 12.51 8.55 10.73
N LEU A 162 13.13 9.34 11.59
CA LEU A 162 13.19 10.80 11.42
C LEU A 162 13.96 11.18 10.14
N THR A 163 15.03 10.42 9.85
CA THR A 163 15.79 10.52 8.61
C THR A 163 15.53 9.26 7.79
N PRO A 164 14.86 9.38 6.64
CA PRO A 164 14.64 8.22 5.76
C PRO A 164 15.95 7.56 5.38
N PRO A 165 16.04 6.22 5.31
CA PRO A 165 17.25 5.54 4.88
C PRO A 165 17.60 5.94 3.45
N ASP A 166 18.87 6.35 3.24
CA ASP A 166 19.38 6.66 1.91
C ASP A 166 19.43 5.35 1.08
N PRO A 167 18.72 5.27 -0.07
CA PRO A 167 18.74 4.09 -0.91
C PRO A 167 20.15 3.72 -1.40
N LEU A 168 21.03 4.70 -1.58
CA LEU A 168 22.41 4.49 -2.00
C LEU A 168 23.27 3.86 -0.89
N LEU A 169 23.12 4.35 0.34
CA LEU A 169 23.79 3.75 1.51
C LEU A 169 23.26 2.34 1.78
N ALA A 170 21.96 2.11 1.62
CA ALA A 170 21.38 0.78 1.75
C ALA A 170 21.91 -0.21 0.68
N PHE A 171 22.22 0.29 -0.52
CA PHE A 171 22.84 -0.50 -1.58
C PHE A 171 24.32 -0.81 -1.28
N LEU A 172 25.09 0.18 -0.80
CA LEU A 172 26.50 0.01 -0.43
C LEU A 172 26.66 -0.96 0.74
N ASN A 173 25.86 -0.82 1.80
CA ASN A 173 25.86 -1.71 2.96
C ASN A 173 25.48 -3.15 2.60
N ARG A 174 24.62 -3.35 1.61
CA ARG A 174 24.26 -4.69 1.11
C ARG A 174 25.39 -5.32 0.31
N ARG A 175 26.21 -4.53 -0.36
CA ARG A 175 27.38 -4.97 -1.12
C ARG A 175 28.53 -5.36 -0.17
N GLU A 176 28.66 -4.68 0.96
CA GLU A 176 29.66 -5.00 1.99
C GLU A 176 29.28 -6.24 2.82
N ALA A 177 27.98 -6.47 3.03
CA ALA A 177 27.47 -7.65 3.77
C ALA A 177 27.44 -8.95 2.95
N GLY A 178 27.45 -8.84 1.61
CA GLY A 178 27.50 -9.96 0.68
C GLY A 178 28.86 -9.99 -0.01
N GLY A 179 29.86 -10.61 0.63
CA GLY A 179 31.19 -10.80 0.03
C GLY A 179 31.09 -11.52 -1.31
N ASN A 180 31.10 -10.76 -2.40
CA ASN A 180 31.49 -11.20 -3.72
C ASN A 180 32.45 -10.15 -4.26
N GLU A 181 33.72 -10.56 -4.35
CA GLU A 181 34.82 -9.90 -4.99
C GLU A 181 34.44 -9.46 -6.42
N PRO A 182 34.64 -8.20 -6.82
CA PRO A 182 34.40 -7.80 -8.19
C PRO A 182 35.37 -8.52 -9.13
N PRO A 183 34.96 -8.96 -10.33
CA PRO A 183 35.92 -9.43 -11.33
C PRO A 183 36.92 -8.32 -11.62
N ALA A 184 38.20 -8.66 -11.55
CA ALA A 184 39.33 -7.78 -11.77
C ALA A 184 39.14 -6.99 -13.10
N ALA A 185 39.24 -5.69 -13.03
CA ALA A 185 39.26 -4.83 -14.21
C ALA A 185 40.45 -5.19 -15.09
N PRO A 186 40.29 -5.30 -16.42
CA PRO A 186 41.44 -5.50 -17.30
C PRO A 186 42.32 -4.24 -17.21
N THR A 187 43.57 -4.48 -16.92
CA THR A 187 44.67 -3.52 -16.89
C THR A 187 44.72 -2.71 -18.19
N ALA A 188 44.58 -1.42 -18.10
CA ALA A 188 44.74 -0.53 -19.26
C ALA A 188 46.18 -0.57 -19.75
N ALA A 189 46.41 -0.97 -20.99
CA ALA A 189 47.68 -0.82 -21.68
C ALA A 189 47.86 0.66 -22.05
N GLU A 190 49.08 1.15 -21.78
CA GLU A 190 49.58 2.48 -22.02
C GLU A 190 49.56 2.84 -23.51
N PRO A 191 49.24 4.06 -23.94
CA PRO A 191 49.18 4.43 -25.36
C PRO A 191 50.59 4.78 -25.88
N ALA A 192 50.99 4.06 -26.93
CA ALA A 192 52.18 4.41 -27.72
C ALA A 192 51.89 5.63 -28.63
N ALA A 193 52.91 6.48 -28.75
CA ALA A 193 52.94 7.79 -29.37
C ALA A 193 52.70 7.77 -30.88
N ALA A 194 52.10 8.85 -31.37
CA ALA A 194 52.00 9.23 -32.79
C ALA A 194 53.32 9.81 -33.36
N PRO A 195 53.52 9.79 -34.67
CA PRO A 195 54.17 10.90 -35.33
C PRO A 195 53.36 11.49 -36.52
N PRO A 196 53.83 12.66 -37.06
CA PRO A 196 52.95 13.75 -37.46
C PRO A 196 52.80 14.00 -38.97
N SER A 197 51.75 14.76 -39.27
CA SER A 197 51.54 15.75 -40.33
C SER A 197 52.08 15.61 -41.73
N ALA A 198 51.22 15.82 -42.72
CA ALA A 198 51.53 16.68 -43.89
C ALA A 198 50.25 17.31 -44.51
N VAL A 199 50.40 18.52 -44.84
CA VAL A 199 49.71 19.69 -45.23
C VAL A 199 49.14 19.65 -46.66
N THR A 200 47.90 20.10 -46.86
CA THR A 200 47.22 21.02 -47.83
C THR A 200 47.77 21.21 -49.28
N PRO A 201 47.07 21.87 -50.24
CA PRO A 201 45.66 22.24 -50.46
C PRO A 201 45.17 22.05 -51.93
N ALA A 202 43.90 22.28 -52.29
CA ALA A 202 43.43 23.05 -53.46
C ALA A 202 41.90 23.00 -53.62
N THR A 203 41.33 24.18 -53.81
CA THR A 203 39.97 24.51 -54.25
C THR A 203 40.04 25.12 -55.63
N PRO A 204 38.92 25.51 -56.34
CA PRO A 204 37.69 24.88 -56.81
C PRO A 204 37.57 24.85 -58.30
N PRO A 205 36.45 24.68 -59.00
CA PRO A 205 35.45 25.73 -59.27
C PRO A 205 33.95 25.32 -59.31
N VAL A 206 33.18 26.34 -59.15
CA VAL A 206 31.76 26.65 -59.33
C VAL A 206 31.10 26.12 -60.62
N ALA A 207 29.83 25.64 -60.57
CA ALA A 207 28.70 26.23 -61.28
C ALA A 207 27.40 25.34 -61.25
N LEU A 208 26.28 26.05 -61.05
CA LEU A 208 24.91 25.92 -61.58
C LEU A 208 23.90 24.97 -60.85
N LYS A 209 22.94 25.63 -60.24
CA LYS A 209 21.56 25.23 -59.92
C LYS A 209 20.74 25.15 -61.22
N PRO A 210 19.58 24.44 -61.37
CA PRO A 210 18.47 24.38 -60.43
C PRO A 210 17.73 23.00 -60.34
N GLU A 211 16.96 22.73 -59.35
CA GLU A 211 15.53 22.42 -59.48
C GLU A 211 15.02 21.80 -58.14
N ALA A 212 13.88 22.30 -57.71
CA ALA A 212 13.25 21.95 -56.45
C ALA A 212 12.62 20.56 -56.53
N THR A 213 13.02 19.66 -55.63
CA THR A 213 12.26 18.46 -55.29
C THR A 213 12.00 18.42 -53.77
N LEU A 214 10.76 18.12 -53.43
CA LEU A 214 10.18 18.01 -52.09
C LEU A 214 11.03 17.15 -51.15
N PRO A 215 11.08 17.46 -49.84
CA PRO A 215 11.93 16.72 -48.93
C PRO A 215 11.36 15.32 -48.69
N SER A 216 12.04 14.32 -49.15
CA SER A 216 11.87 12.92 -48.75
C SER A 216 12.21 12.77 -47.28
N LYS A 217 11.29 12.14 -46.54
CA LYS A 217 11.41 11.72 -45.16
C LYS A 217 12.81 11.13 -44.87
N PRO A 218 13.54 11.59 -43.84
CA PRO A 218 14.84 11.02 -43.56
C PRO A 218 14.71 9.53 -43.25
N ALA A 219 15.42 8.69 -43.99
CA ALA A 219 15.57 7.27 -43.68
C ALA A 219 16.16 7.16 -42.29
N ALA A 220 15.50 6.39 -41.43
CA ALA A 220 15.96 6.10 -40.09
C ALA A 220 17.38 5.54 -40.15
N ARG A 221 18.32 6.26 -39.56
CA ARG A 221 19.71 5.81 -39.40
C ARG A 221 19.70 4.52 -38.60
N PRO A 222 20.39 3.44 -38.99
CA PRO A 222 20.46 2.25 -38.18
C PRO A 222 21.04 2.60 -36.81
N PRO A 223 20.53 2.01 -35.72
CA PRO A 223 20.99 2.29 -34.35
C PRO A 223 22.48 1.94 -34.27
N ARG A 224 23.28 2.86 -33.74
CA ARG A 224 24.67 2.60 -33.38
C ARG A 224 24.72 1.59 -32.25
N PRO A 225 25.45 0.47 -32.34
CA PRO A 225 25.67 -0.42 -31.21
C PRO A 225 26.52 0.30 -30.16
N GLY A 226 26.00 0.55 -28.97
CA GLY A 226 26.83 1.03 -27.87
C GLY A 226 26.21 1.94 -26.81
N ASN A 227 24.90 2.22 -26.83
CA ASN A 227 24.28 2.99 -25.74
C ASN A 227 22.84 2.53 -25.48
N GLU A 228 22.65 1.22 -25.29
CA GLU A 228 21.36 0.73 -24.82
C GLU A 228 21.21 1.13 -23.36
N ARG A 229 20.29 2.04 -23.10
CA ARG A 229 19.91 2.44 -21.75
C ARG A 229 19.32 1.24 -21.01
N LEU A 230 19.74 1.02 -19.77
CA LEU A 230 19.19 0.02 -18.88
C LEU A 230 17.67 0.24 -18.71
N ILE A 231 16.89 -0.80 -18.96
CA ILE A 231 15.44 -0.82 -18.75
C ILE A 231 15.17 -1.15 -17.29
N ILE A 232 14.43 -0.31 -16.60
CA ILE A 232 14.06 -0.52 -15.19
C ILE A 232 12.58 -0.91 -15.10
N VAL A 233 12.31 -2.09 -14.56
CA VAL A 233 10.95 -2.59 -14.33
C VAL A 233 10.63 -2.56 -12.84
N ALA A 234 9.65 -1.76 -12.44
CA ALA A 234 9.11 -1.81 -11.09
C ALA A 234 8.07 -2.93 -11.01
N ILE A 235 8.27 -3.85 -10.11
CA ILE A 235 7.35 -4.95 -9.83
C ILE A 235 6.71 -4.69 -8.48
N ASP A 236 5.40 -4.72 -8.44
CA ASP A 236 4.60 -4.49 -7.25
C ASP A 236 3.88 -5.78 -6.83
N PRO A 237 4.39 -6.50 -5.82
CA PRO A 237 3.64 -7.61 -5.23
C PRO A 237 2.40 -7.04 -4.53
N GLY A 238 1.19 -7.36 -5.01
CA GLY A 238 -0.06 -6.89 -4.42
C GLY A 238 -0.17 -7.25 -2.93
N HIS A 239 -0.93 -6.47 -2.17
CA HIS A 239 -1.22 -6.69 -0.75
C HIS A 239 0.02 -6.65 0.17
N GLY A 240 -0.04 -7.31 1.32
CA GLY A 240 1.06 -7.41 2.29
C GLY A 240 0.68 -6.94 3.70
N GLY A 241 1.39 -7.46 4.72
CA GLY A 241 1.14 -7.09 6.12
C GLY A 241 -0.29 -7.32 6.56
N GLU A 242 -0.96 -6.28 7.01
CA GLU A 242 -2.37 -6.28 7.45
C GLU A 242 -3.35 -6.67 6.35
N ASP A 243 -3.00 -6.46 5.09
CA ASP A 243 -3.83 -6.81 3.96
C ASP A 243 -3.42 -8.19 3.40
N PRO A 244 -4.18 -9.26 3.67
CA PRO A 244 -3.88 -10.59 3.18
C PRO A 244 -4.19 -10.77 1.68
N GLY A 245 -4.94 -9.83 1.07
CA GLY A 245 -5.57 -10.05 -0.22
C GLY A 245 -6.68 -11.09 -0.16
N ALA A 246 -6.93 -11.77 -1.25
CA ALA A 246 -7.84 -12.90 -1.29
C ALA A 246 -7.27 -14.10 -0.52
N ILE A 247 -8.19 -14.91 0.03
CA ILE A 247 -7.85 -16.16 0.72
C ILE A 247 -8.50 -17.32 -0.02
N GLY A 248 -7.69 -18.24 -0.49
CA GLY A 248 -8.11 -19.46 -1.14
C GLY A 248 -8.79 -20.42 -0.17
N ARG A 249 -9.43 -21.46 -0.69
CA ARG A 249 -10.15 -22.45 0.13
C ARG A 249 -9.23 -23.26 1.04
N ALA A 250 -7.98 -23.45 0.65
CA ALA A 250 -6.96 -24.12 1.48
C ALA A 250 -6.26 -23.17 2.45
N GLY A 251 -6.74 -21.93 2.59
CA GLY A 251 -6.17 -20.91 3.46
C GLY A 251 -4.97 -20.17 2.86
N THR A 252 -4.68 -20.37 1.59
CA THR A 252 -3.59 -19.67 0.89
C THR A 252 -3.92 -18.18 0.80
N GLN A 253 -3.04 -17.33 1.31
CA GLN A 253 -3.21 -15.87 1.23
C GLN A 253 -2.53 -15.34 -0.03
N GLU A 254 -3.22 -14.47 -0.74
CA GLU A 254 -2.75 -13.86 -1.98
C GLU A 254 -1.42 -13.13 -1.82
N LYS A 255 -1.23 -12.38 -0.73
CA LYS A 255 0.00 -11.61 -0.46
C LYS A 255 1.28 -12.45 -0.51
N HIS A 256 1.21 -13.73 -0.17
CA HIS A 256 2.36 -14.63 -0.22
C HIS A 256 2.62 -15.13 -1.64
N ILE A 257 1.56 -15.41 -2.40
CA ILE A 257 1.65 -15.83 -3.80
C ILE A 257 2.21 -14.69 -4.66
N THR A 258 1.68 -13.49 -4.50
CA THR A 258 2.13 -12.32 -5.25
C THR A 258 3.60 -11.99 -4.98
N LEU A 259 4.04 -12.08 -3.72
CA LEU A 259 5.44 -11.89 -3.35
C LEU A 259 6.35 -12.95 -3.98
N SER A 260 5.94 -14.23 -3.90
CA SER A 260 6.73 -15.34 -4.45
C SER A 260 6.89 -15.23 -5.98
N ILE A 261 5.80 -14.97 -6.71
CA ILE A 261 5.84 -14.78 -8.18
C ILE A 261 6.69 -13.55 -8.54
N SER A 262 6.54 -12.46 -7.80
CA SER A 262 7.29 -11.22 -8.04
C SER A 262 8.80 -11.37 -7.82
N GLN A 263 9.21 -12.16 -6.82
CA GLN A 263 10.64 -12.50 -6.60
C GLN A 263 11.20 -13.29 -7.77
N LYS A 264 10.50 -14.31 -8.23
CA LYS A 264 10.89 -15.11 -9.42
C LYS A 264 10.96 -14.23 -10.69
N LEU A 265 9.98 -13.33 -10.85
CA LEU A 265 9.97 -12.38 -11.96
C LEU A 265 11.18 -11.44 -11.92
N LYS A 266 11.53 -10.95 -10.72
CA LYS A 266 12.73 -10.12 -10.52
C LYS A 266 14.01 -10.87 -10.89
N GLU A 267 14.19 -12.10 -10.43
CA GLU A 267 15.36 -12.92 -10.75
C GLU A 267 15.56 -13.07 -12.26
N ARG A 268 14.48 -13.28 -13.02
CA ARG A 268 14.53 -13.42 -14.47
C ARG A 268 14.82 -12.12 -15.20
N ILE A 269 14.22 -11.02 -14.74
CA ILE A 269 14.50 -9.70 -15.32
C ILE A 269 15.95 -9.29 -15.05
N ASP A 270 16.46 -9.55 -13.84
CA ASP A 270 17.85 -9.23 -13.48
C ASP A 270 18.88 -10.10 -14.21
N ALA A 271 18.47 -11.28 -14.71
CA ALA A 271 19.30 -12.13 -15.56
C ALA A 271 19.43 -11.60 -17.01
N GLU A 272 18.55 -10.69 -17.44
CA GLU A 272 18.64 -10.05 -18.76
C GLU A 272 19.71 -8.94 -18.74
N PRO A 273 20.62 -8.89 -19.75
CA PRO A 273 21.80 -8.00 -19.70
C PRO A 273 21.45 -6.51 -19.58
N ASN A 274 20.37 -6.08 -20.22
CA ASN A 274 19.96 -4.68 -20.35
C ASN A 274 18.71 -4.34 -19.51
N MET A 275 18.35 -5.19 -18.53
CA MET A 275 17.18 -5.00 -17.69
C MET A 275 17.53 -5.09 -16.19
N ARG A 276 16.75 -4.40 -15.37
CA ARG A 276 16.78 -4.49 -13.90
C ARG A 276 15.38 -4.39 -13.35
N ALA A 277 15.14 -5.15 -12.27
CA ALA A 277 13.87 -5.10 -11.57
C ALA A 277 14.02 -4.50 -10.17
N VAL A 278 13.02 -3.70 -9.78
CA VAL A 278 12.87 -3.13 -8.44
C VAL A 278 11.54 -3.59 -7.87
N LEU A 279 11.56 -4.25 -6.70
CA LEU A 279 10.33 -4.62 -5.99
C LEU A 279 9.85 -3.45 -5.13
N THR A 280 8.54 -3.19 -5.10
CA THR A 280 7.96 -2.22 -4.18
C THR A 280 8.04 -2.72 -2.74
N ARG A 281 7.83 -4.03 -2.50
CA ARG A 281 8.07 -4.72 -1.22
C ARG A 281 8.87 -6.00 -1.42
N THR A 282 9.73 -6.28 -0.45
CA THR A 282 10.60 -7.48 -0.44
C THR A 282 10.23 -8.47 0.65
N GLY A 283 9.23 -8.15 1.47
CA GLY A 283 8.75 -8.94 2.60
C GLY A 283 7.24 -8.80 2.80
N ASP A 284 6.75 -9.38 3.89
CA ASP A 284 5.34 -9.32 4.26
C ASP A 284 5.06 -8.07 5.10
N TYR A 285 4.90 -6.93 4.44
CA TYR A 285 4.47 -5.65 5.01
C TYR A 285 3.61 -4.91 4.00
N PHE A 286 2.71 -4.07 4.50
CA PHE A 286 1.79 -3.30 3.67
C PHE A 286 2.47 -2.03 3.12
N ILE A 287 2.16 -1.68 1.88
CA ILE A 287 2.54 -0.40 1.27
C ILE A 287 1.27 0.25 0.73
N PRO A 288 0.94 1.49 1.13
CA PRO A 288 -0.17 2.25 0.57
C PRO A 288 -0.10 2.34 -0.95
N LEU A 289 -1.24 2.30 -1.64
CA LEU A 289 -1.30 2.23 -3.10
C LEU A 289 -0.52 3.37 -3.78
N HIS A 290 -0.65 4.61 -3.27
CA HIS A 290 0.09 5.75 -3.80
C HIS A 290 1.61 5.62 -3.63
N MET A 291 2.07 5.05 -2.51
CA MET A 291 3.49 4.85 -2.24
C MET A 291 4.13 3.81 -3.16
N ARG A 292 3.36 2.84 -3.67
CA ARG A 292 3.82 1.85 -4.66
C ARG A 292 4.21 2.55 -5.96
N VAL A 293 3.34 3.44 -6.45
CA VAL A 293 3.61 4.28 -7.63
C VAL A 293 4.83 5.19 -7.40
N GLU A 294 4.91 5.80 -6.22
CA GLU A 294 6.02 6.68 -5.87
C GLU A 294 7.37 5.95 -5.81
N LYS A 295 7.40 4.72 -5.30
CA LYS A 295 8.60 3.87 -5.34
C LYS A 295 9.03 3.58 -6.77
N ALA A 296 8.10 3.28 -7.68
CA ALA A 296 8.40 3.10 -9.10
C ALA A 296 8.98 4.36 -9.74
N ARG A 297 8.39 5.53 -9.45
CA ARG A 297 8.88 6.82 -9.94
C ARG A 297 10.26 7.17 -9.40
N ARG A 298 10.51 6.96 -8.10
CA ARG A 298 11.84 7.14 -7.49
C ARG A 298 12.90 6.23 -8.10
N ALA A 299 12.53 5.01 -8.46
CA ALA A 299 13.39 4.08 -9.20
C ALA A 299 13.60 4.46 -10.67
N LYS A 300 12.91 5.49 -11.17
CA LYS A 300 12.88 5.88 -12.60
C LYS A 300 12.52 4.70 -13.51
N ALA A 301 11.49 3.95 -13.10
CA ALA A 301 11.05 2.76 -13.82
C ALA A 301 10.49 3.12 -15.20
N ASP A 302 10.78 2.28 -16.19
CA ASP A 302 10.26 2.35 -17.56
C ASP A 302 8.94 1.58 -17.71
N LEU A 303 8.62 0.73 -16.73
CA LEU A 303 7.41 -0.08 -16.68
C LEU A 303 7.07 -0.38 -15.22
N PHE A 304 5.79 -0.32 -14.88
CA PHE A 304 5.25 -0.75 -13.60
C PHE A 304 4.31 -1.94 -13.79
N ILE A 305 4.52 -3.00 -13.00
CA ILE A 305 3.72 -4.23 -13.05
C ILE A 305 3.24 -4.56 -11.66
N SER A 306 1.93 -4.50 -11.42
CA SER A 306 1.32 -5.01 -10.19
C SER A 306 0.89 -6.45 -10.40
N VAL A 307 1.30 -7.34 -9.50
CA VAL A 307 1.07 -8.79 -9.57
C VAL A 307 0.05 -9.20 -8.54
N HIS A 308 -1.04 -9.83 -8.98
CA HIS A 308 -2.19 -10.24 -8.20
C HIS A 308 -2.60 -11.69 -8.48
N ALA A 309 -3.47 -12.25 -7.64
CA ALA A 309 -4.06 -13.59 -7.76
C ALA A 309 -5.43 -13.62 -7.05
N ASP A 310 -6.30 -12.70 -7.39
CA ASP A 310 -7.48 -12.31 -6.63
C ASP A 310 -8.58 -13.41 -6.56
N ALA A 311 -9.55 -13.23 -5.70
CA ALA A 311 -10.76 -14.01 -5.74
C ALA A 311 -11.76 -13.40 -6.71
N PHE A 312 -12.51 -14.24 -7.42
CA PHE A 312 -13.59 -13.78 -8.29
C PHE A 312 -14.96 -14.10 -7.68
N ILE A 313 -15.98 -13.32 -8.08
CA ILE A 313 -17.37 -13.49 -7.59
C ILE A 313 -17.87 -14.94 -7.79
N LYS A 314 -17.50 -15.55 -8.92
CA LYS A 314 -17.82 -16.96 -9.21
C LYS A 314 -16.59 -17.82 -8.92
N PRO A 315 -16.67 -18.78 -7.98
CA PRO A 315 -15.55 -19.67 -7.67
C PRO A 315 -15.08 -20.57 -8.82
N SER A 316 -15.88 -20.68 -9.89
CA SER A 316 -15.52 -21.40 -11.11
C SER A 316 -14.70 -20.55 -12.10
N ALA A 317 -14.51 -19.25 -11.82
CA ALA A 317 -13.65 -18.42 -12.64
C ALA A 317 -12.22 -18.98 -12.63
N ASN A 318 -11.58 -18.96 -13.79
CA ASN A 318 -10.24 -19.47 -13.97
C ASN A 318 -9.52 -18.70 -15.08
N GLY A 319 -8.22 -18.82 -15.08
CA GLY A 319 -7.37 -18.21 -16.09
C GLY A 319 -6.78 -16.86 -15.68
N SER A 320 -5.80 -16.43 -16.44
CA SER A 320 -5.07 -15.18 -16.23
C SER A 320 -5.75 -14.00 -16.94
N SER A 321 -5.57 -12.80 -16.41
CA SER A 321 -6.03 -11.55 -17.00
C SER A 321 -4.96 -10.46 -16.88
N VAL A 322 -5.01 -9.47 -17.77
CA VAL A 322 -4.19 -8.27 -17.66
C VAL A 322 -5.08 -7.03 -17.77
N PHE A 323 -4.83 -6.08 -16.89
CA PHE A 323 -5.57 -4.83 -16.79
C PHE A 323 -4.66 -3.63 -17.00
N ALA A 324 -5.22 -2.58 -17.60
CA ALA A 324 -4.63 -1.25 -17.69
C ALA A 324 -5.57 -0.21 -17.06
N LEU A 325 -5.05 0.97 -16.79
CA LEU A 325 -5.85 2.07 -16.27
C LEU A 325 -6.90 2.52 -17.30
N SER A 326 -8.08 2.91 -16.81
CA SER A 326 -9.07 3.68 -17.54
C SER A 326 -9.55 4.87 -16.74
N GLU A 327 -9.56 6.04 -17.35
CA GLU A 327 -10.16 7.25 -16.80
C GLU A 327 -11.66 7.37 -17.13
N ARG A 328 -12.12 6.66 -18.16
CA ARG A 328 -13.49 6.77 -18.71
C ARG A 328 -14.45 5.70 -18.20
N GLY A 329 -14.03 4.91 -17.20
CA GLY A 329 -14.81 3.81 -16.64
C GLY A 329 -14.23 2.44 -16.98
N ALA A 330 -14.90 1.37 -16.52
CA ALA A 330 -14.41 0.01 -16.69
C ALA A 330 -14.94 -0.63 -17.97
N THR A 331 -14.13 -1.47 -18.63
CA THR A 331 -14.51 -2.21 -19.83
C THR A 331 -15.54 -3.30 -19.56
N SER A 332 -15.63 -3.77 -18.30
CA SER A 332 -16.62 -4.78 -17.88
C SER A 332 -17.07 -4.53 -16.45
N VAL A 333 -18.20 -5.15 -16.06
CA VAL A 333 -18.67 -5.16 -14.67
C VAL A 333 -17.66 -5.86 -13.77
N ALA A 334 -17.03 -6.92 -14.26
CA ALA A 334 -16.00 -7.67 -13.56
C ALA A 334 -14.77 -6.79 -13.28
N ALA A 335 -14.26 -6.09 -14.30
CA ALA A 335 -13.13 -5.17 -14.15
C ALA A 335 -13.43 -4.02 -13.17
N ARG A 336 -14.67 -3.51 -13.17
CA ARG A 336 -15.10 -2.48 -12.19
C ARG A 336 -15.10 -3.02 -10.77
N TRP A 337 -15.63 -4.21 -10.59
CA TRP A 337 -15.68 -4.85 -9.28
C TRP A 337 -14.28 -5.12 -8.73
N LEU A 338 -13.39 -5.67 -9.57
CA LEU A 338 -12.01 -5.94 -9.22
C LEU A 338 -11.27 -4.64 -8.83
N ALA A 339 -11.36 -3.61 -9.66
CA ALA A 339 -10.71 -2.32 -9.36
C ALA A 339 -11.23 -1.70 -8.04
N LYS A 340 -12.53 -1.85 -7.74
CA LYS A 340 -13.05 -1.40 -6.45
C LYS A 340 -12.41 -2.15 -5.30
N ARG A 341 -12.34 -3.47 -5.40
CA ARG A 341 -11.76 -4.33 -4.37
C ARG A 341 -10.29 -3.99 -4.13
N GLU A 342 -9.51 -3.87 -5.20
CA GLU A 342 -8.10 -3.50 -5.12
C GLU A 342 -7.89 -2.10 -4.53
N ASN A 343 -8.75 -1.15 -4.86
CA ASN A 343 -8.70 0.19 -4.29
C ASN A 343 -9.08 0.22 -2.80
N ASP A 344 -9.86 -0.75 -2.32
CA ASP A 344 -10.21 -0.88 -0.89
C ASP A 344 -9.03 -1.44 -0.04
N ALA A 345 -7.92 -1.88 -0.66
CA ALA A 345 -6.72 -2.40 0.01
C ALA A 345 -6.15 -1.39 1.04
N ASP A 346 -6.17 -0.10 0.74
CA ASP A 346 -5.71 0.95 1.66
C ASP A 346 -6.55 1.01 2.96
N LEU A 347 -7.84 0.67 2.89
CA LEU A 347 -8.72 0.59 4.07
C LEU A 347 -8.37 -0.64 4.94
N ILE A 348 -8.09 -1.77 4.30
CA ILE A 348 -7.73 -3.04 4.98
C ILE A 348 -6.33 -2.91 5.57
N GLY A 349 -5.37 -2.46 4.77
CA GLY A 349 -3.97 -2.23 5.15
C GLY A 349 -3.80 -1.12 6.19
N GLY A 350 -4.82 -0.27 6.38
CA GLY A 350 -4.83 0.75 7.40
C GLY A 350 -4.04 1.99 7.02
N VAL A 351 -4.48 2.70 6.01
CA VAL A 351 -3.96 4.04 5.68
C VAL A 351 -4.69 5.09 6.49
N ASN A 352 -3.97 6.04 7.08
CA ASN A 352 -4.55 7.18 7.78
C ASN A 352 -5.17 8.18 6.78
N ILE A 353 -6.45 8.01 6.47
CA ILE A 353 -7.18 8.89 5.52
C ILE A 353 -7.37 10.32 6.08
N GLY A 354 -7.14 10.53 7.39
CA GLY A 354 -7.25 11.83 8.04
C GLY A 354 -6.10 12.80 7.70
N VAL A 355 -4.97 12.30 7.24
CA VAL A 355 -3.85 13.12 6.78
C VAL A 355 -4.16 13.62 5.37
N LYS A 356 -4.51 14.89 5.26
CA LYS A 356 -4.64 15.59 3.98
C LYS A 356 -3.23 15.86 3.45
N ASP A 357 -2.59 14.86 2.84
CA ASP A 357 -1.34 15.08 2.12
C ASP A 357 -1.65 15.87 0.83
N PRO A 358 -1.13 17.10 0.67
CA PRO A 358 -1.31 17.87 -0.56
C PRO A 358 -0.76 17.15 -1.80
N HIS A 359 0.29 16.34 -1.64
CA HIS A 359 0.89 15.55 -2.73
C HIS A 359 -0.04 14.44 -3.23
N LEU A 360 -0.85 13.82 -2.35
CA LEU A 360 -1.86 12.84 -2.74
C LEU A 360 -2.91 13.44 -3.69
N ARG A 361 -3.23 14.72 -3.52
CA ARG A 361 -4.22 15.43 -4.35
C ARG A 361 -3.63 15.84 -5.70
N GLN A 362 -2.35 16.19 -5.77
CA GLN A 362 -1.68 16.64 -6.99
C GLN A 362 -1.39 15.47 -7.94
N THR A 363 -1.05 14.30 -7.42
CA THR A 363 -0.87 13.07 -8.23
C THR A 363 -2.18 12.61 -8.90
N LEU A 364 -3.33 12.99 -8.35
CA LEU A 364 -4.66 12.69 -8.91
C LEU A 364 -5.13 13.66 -10.01
N LEU A 365 -4.42 14.78 -10.23
CA LEU A 365 -4.86 15.89 -11.09
C LEU A 365 -4.00 16.10 -12.34
N ASP A 366 -2.93 15.34 -12.53
CA ASP A 366 -2.04 15.54 -13.69
C ASP A 366 -2.52 14.73 -14.90
N LEU A 367 -3.08 15.45 -15.86
CA LEU A 367 -4.03 15.00 -16.88
C LEU A 367 -3.40 14.50 -18.19
N SER A 368 -2.14 14.12 -18.25
CA SER A 368 -1.55 13.63 -19.50
C SER A 368 -1.30 12.13 -19.54
N GLN A 369 -2.31 11.32 -19.15
CA GLN A 369 -2.15 9.87 -19.07
C GLN A 369 -2.47 9.11 -20.37
N THR A 370 -3.02 9.77 -21.41
CA THR A 370 -3.51 9.06 -22.61
C THR A 370 -2.40 8.29 -23.34
N ALA A 371 -1.22 8.89 -23.49
CA ALA A 371 -0.08 8.22 -24.14
C ALA A 371 0.42 7.03 -23.31
N THR A 372 0.55 7.22 -22.01
CA THR A 372 0.97 6.20 -21.05
C THR A 372 -0.02 5.03 -20.97
N ILE A 373 -1.33 5.31 -21.02
CA ILE A 373 -2.39 4.28 -21.09
C ILE A 373 -2.26 3.46 -22.39
N ASN A 374 -2.01 4.12 -23.54
CA ASN A 374 -1.82 3.40 -24.80
C ASN A 374 -0.60 2.48 -24.77
N ASP A 375 0.50 2.90 -24.14
CA ASP A 375 1.68 2.05 -23.98
C ASP A 375 1.41 0.93 -22.97
N SER A 376 0.64 1.19 -21.90
CA SER A 376 0.14 0.16 -20.99
C SER A 376 -0.68 -0.91 -21.72
N LEU A 377 -1.55 -0.54 -22.64
CA LEU A 377 -2.31 -1.48 -23.46
C LEU A 377 -1.43 -2.33 -24.37
N LYS A 378 -0.37 -1.74 -24.96
CA LYS A 378 0.58 -2.47 -25.81
C LYS A 378 1.39 -3.50 -25.02
N VAL A 379 1.97 -3.10 -23.88
CA VAL A 379 2.71 -4.03 -23.01
C VAL A 379 1.79 -5.08 -22.42
N GLY A 380 0.59 -4.70 -21.98
CA GLY A 380 -0.42 -5.63 -21.44
C GLY A 380 -0.82 -6.68 -22.48
N LYS A 381 -0.99 -6.30 -23.74
CA LYS A 381 -1.26 -7.25 -24.84
C LYS A 381 -0.12 -8.22 -25.08
N SER A 382 1.13 -7.74 -25.05
CA SER A 382 2.30 -8.61 -25.22
C SER A 382 2.42 -9.62 -24.07
N VAL A 383 2.22 -9.19 -22.84
CA VAL A 383 2.26 -10.07 -21.65
C VAL A 383 1.10 -11.08 -21.68
N LEU A 384 -0.12 -10.62 -21.94
CA LEU A 384 -1.31 -11.49 -21.99
C LEU A 384 -1.13 -12.60 -23.04
N GLN A 385 -0.58 -12.26 -24.21
CA GLN A 385 -0.31 -13.25 -25.27
C GLN A 385 0.65 -14.35 -24.83
N GLN A 386 1.70 -14.02 -24.12
CA GLN A 386 2.68 -15.02 -23.60
C GLN A 386 2.07 -15.84 -22.45
N MET A 387 1.30 -15.22 -21.58
CA MET A 387 0.62 -15.93 -20.49
C MET A 387 -0.38 -16.97 -21.02
N GLY A 388 -1.00 -16.73 -22.18
CA GLY A 388 -1.87 -17.68 -22.86
C GLY A 388 -1.22 -19.01 -23.24
N GLY A 389 0.10 -19.06 -23.32
CA GLY A 389 0.87 -20.30 -23.52
C GLY A 389 1.09 -21.13 -22.23
N VAL A 390 0.89 -20.52 -21.05
CA VAL A 390 1.13 -21.16 -19.74
C VAL A 390 -0.18 -21.48 -19.03
N ASN A 391 -1.15 -20.57 -19.08
CA ASN A 391 -2.43 -20.70 -18.42
C ASN A 391 -3.56 -20.32 -19.38
N ARG A 392 -4.76 -20.82 -19.13
CA ARG A 392 -5.94 -20.33 -19.81
C ARG A 392 -6.08 -18.82 -19.57
N LEU A 393 -6.52 -18.07 -20.56
CA LEU A 393 -6.87 -16.67 -20.39
C LEU A 393 -8.33 -16.55 -19.96
N HIS A 394 -8.58 -15.75 -18.92
CA HIS A 394 -9.96 -15.40 -18.53
C HIS A 394 -10.61 -14.50 -19.58
N LYS A 395 -9.82 -13.56 -20.12
CA LYS A 395 -10.17 -12.73 -21.28
C LYS A 395 -9.01 -12.74 -22.27
N ASN A 396 -9.31 -12.73 -23.55
CA ASN A 396 -8.30 -12.73 -24.62
C ASN A 396 -7.83 -11.32 -25.02
N HIS A 397 -8.20 -10.31 -24.25
CA HIS A 397 -7.83 -8.91 -24.43
C HIS A 397 -7.54 -8.26 -23.08
N VAL A 398 -6.76 -7.18 -23.09
CA VAL A 398 -6.49 -6.36 -21.92
C VAL A 398 -7.78 -5.63 -21.52
N GLU A 399 -8.21 -5.81 -20.28
CA GLU A 399 -9.34 -5.06 -19.71
C GLU A 399 -8.84 -3.75 -19.10
N GLN A 400 -9.77 -2.82 -18.83
CA GLN A 400 -9.45 -1.52 -18.26
C GLN A 400 -10.42 -1.18 -17.14
N ALA A 401 -9.92 -0.56 -16.07
CA ALA A 401 -10.72 0.03 -15.00
C ALA A 401 -9.91 1.08 -14.21
N GLY A 402 -10.55 1.71 -13.23
CA GLY A 402 -9.95 2.77 -12.42
C GLY A 402 -9.10 2.24 -11.26
N PHE A 403 -8.09 1.42 -11.53
CA PHE A 403 -7.16 0.93 -10.53
C PHE A 403 -6.28 2.06 -9.97
N ALA A 404 -6.33 2.28 -8.66
CA ALA A 404 -5.56 3.35 -8.01
C ALA A 404 -4.05 3.11 -8.14
N VAL A 405 -3.61 1.86 -8.03
CA VAL A 405 -2.19 1.48 -8.13
C VAL A 405 -1.60 1.70 -9.53
N LEU A 406 -2.43 1.82 -10.58
CA LEU A 406 -1.96 2.08 -11.95
C LEU A 406 -1.95 3.56 -12.33
N LYS A 407 -2.23 4.46 -11.40
CA LYS A 407 -2.26 5.92 -11.66
C LYS A 407 -0.87 6.54 -11.65
N ALA A 408 0.03 6.02 -12.48
CA ALA A 408 1.32 6.64 -12.77
C ALA A 408 1.20 7.44 -14.07
N PRO A 409 1.31 8.78 -14.05
CA PRO A 409 1.08 9.60 -15.24
C PRO A 409 2.17 9.44 -16.31
N ASP A 410 3.34 9.01 -15.91
CA ASP A 410 4.59 8.99 -16.65
C ASP A 410 5.19 7.60 -16.87
N ILE A 411 4.58 6.54 -16.33
CA ILE A 411 5.09 5.17 -16.41
C ILE A 411 3.99 4.25 -16.97
N PRO A 412 4.19 3.55 -18.10
CA PRO A 412 3.30 2.49 -18.54
C PRO A 412 3.07 1.48 -17.43
N SER A 413 1.81 1.20 -17.08
CA SER A 413 1.45 0.45 -15.89
C SER A 413 0.39 -0.60 -16.20
N ILE A 414 0.61 -1.84 -15.76
CA ILE A 414 -0.35 -2.94 -15.89
C ILE A 414 -0.53 -3.67 -14.56
N LEU A 415 -1.71 -4.24 -14.36
CA LEU A 415 -2.01 -5.18 -13.30
C LEU A 415 -2.23 -6.56 -13.93
N ILE A 416 -1.59 -7.57 -13.39
CA ILE A 416 -1.65 -8.95 -13.85
C ILE A 416 -2.34 -9.79 -12.79
N GLU A 417 -3.52 -10.32 -13.13
CA GLU A 417 -4.12 -11.43 -12.41
C GLU A 417 -3.50 -12.73 -12.93
N THR A 418 -2.67 -13.34 -12.13
CA THR A 418 -1.97 -14.58 -12.53
C THR A 418 -2.91 -15.75 -12.64
N ALA A 419 -3.90 -15.83 -11.75
CA ALA A 419 -5.02 -16.76 -11.71
C ALA A 419 -6.03 -16.31 -10.64
N PHE A 420 -7.15 -17.02 -10.46
CA PHE A 420 -8.10 -16.70 -9.39
C PHE A 420 -7.97 -17.67 -8.22
N ILE A 421 -7.42 -17.21 -7.09
CA ILE A 421 -7.17 -18.02 -5.88
C ILE A 421 -8.45 -18.62 -5.28
N SER A 422 -9.63 -18.05 -5.58
CA SER A 422 -10.92 -18.60 -5.18
C SER A 422 -11.28 -19.93 -5.86
N ASN A 423 -10.61 -20.26 -6.98
CA ASN A 423 -10.74 -21.53 -7.66
C ASN A 423 -9.76 -22.55 -7.10
N PRO A 424 -10.19 -23.71 -6.55
CA PRO A 424 -9.29 -24.68 -5.92
C PRO A 424 -8.22 -25.26 -6.83
N ASP A 425 -8.49 -25.39 -8.13
CA ASP A 425 -7.53 -25.90 -9.10
C ASP A 425 -6.46 -24.84 -9.40
N GLU A 426 -6.85 -23.60 -9.49
CA GLU A 426 -5.95 -22.47 -9.66
C GLU A 426 -5.12 -22.21 -8.37
N GLU A 427 -5.75 -22.30 -7.18
CA GLU A 427 -5.03 -22.21 -5.91
C GLU A 427 -3.91 -23.25 -5.80
N ARG A 428 -4.15 -24.49 -6.23
CA ARG A 428 -3.10 -25.53 -6.27
C ARG A 428 -1.97 -25.16 -7.22
N LYS A 429 -2.27 -24.65 -8.42
CA LYS A 429 -1.28 -24.19 -9.39
C LYS A 429 -0.49 -22.99 -8.86
N LEU A 430 -1.16 -22.02 -8.23
CA LEU A 430 -0.51 -20.85 -7.65
C LEU A 430 0.48 -21.21 -6.55
N ARG A 431 0.25 -22.31 -5.83
CA ARG A 431 1.17 -22.84 -4.82
C ARG A 431 2.33 -23.65 -5.40
N ASP A 432 2.24 -24.10 -6.65
CA ASP A 432 3.27 -24.88 -7.33
C ASP A 432 4.42 -23.98 -7.80
N PRO A 433 5.65 -24.15 -7.27
CA PRO A 433 6.81 -23.35 -7.65
C PRO A 433 7.12 -23.41 -9.15
N GLU A 434 6.90 -24.56 -9.81
CA GLU A 434 7.16 -24.73 -11.25
C GLU A 434 6.14 -23.97 -12.08
N HIS A 435 4.88 -23.92 -11.66
CA HIS A 435 3.88 -23.10 -12.31
C HIS A 435 4.19 -21.60 -12.17
N GLN A 436 4.60 -21.17 -10.96
CA GLN A 436 5.05 -19.78 -10.74
C GLN A 436 6.26 -19.42 -11.61
N ASN A 437 7.20 -20.37 -11.80
CA ASN A 437 8.35 -20.19 -12.69
C ASN A 437 7.88 -19.95 -14.13
N ARG A 438 6.99 -20.81 -14.65
CA ARG A 438 6.45 -20.65 -16.02
C ARG A 438 5.69 -19.34 -16.20
N LEU A 439 4.92 -18.89 -15.19
CA LEU A 439 4.26 -17.59 -15.23
C LEU A 439 5.26 -16.43 -15.30
N ALA A 440 6.31 -16.47 -14.47
CA ALA A 440 7.37 -15.47 -14.49
C ALA A 440 8.08 -15.42 -15.84
N ASP A 441 8.41 -16.58 -16.43
CA ASP A 441 9.03 -16.68 -17.76
C ASP A 441 8.13 -16.07 -18.85
N ALA A 442 6.83 -16.37 -18.81
CA ALA A 442 5.85 -15.81 -19.77
C ALA A 442 5.76 -14.28 -19.65
N ILE A 443 5.71 -13.75 -18.42
CA ILE A 443 5.64 -12.32 -18.18
C ILE A 443 6.91 -11.64 -18.72
N VAL A 444 8.10 -12.16 -18.41
CA VAL A 444 9.38 -11.61 -18.93
C VAL A 444 9.42 -11.62 -20.44
N ASN A 445 9.00 -12.74 -21.07
CA ASN A 445 8.97 -12.84 -22.53
C ASN A 445 8.02 -11.78 -23.15
N GLY A 446 6.89 -11.52 -22.49
CA GLY A 446 5.98 -10.45 -22.90
C GLY A 446 6.60 -9.06 -22.78
N ILE A 447 7.32 -8.79 -21.69
CA ILE A 447 8.04 -7.53 -21.50
C ILE A 447 9.13 -7.34 -22.54
N LYS A 448 9.94 -8.36 -22.80
CA LYS A 448 10.99 -8.36 -23.83
C LYS A 448 10.40 -8.10 -25.22
N ALA A 449 9.31 -8.79 -25.57
CA ALA A 449 8.63 -8.59 -26.86
C ALA A 449 8.06 -7.18 -27.02
N TYR A 450 7.64 -6.52 -25.93
CA TYR A 450 7.22 -5.13 -25.95
C TYR A 450 8.40 -4.18 -26.18
N PHE A 451 9.48 -4.27 -25.37
CA PHE A 451 10.62 -3.38 -25.48
C PHE A 451 11.45 -3.56 -26.75
N ALA A 452 11.45 -4.74 -27.36
CA ALA A 452 12.04 -4.95 -28.69
C ALA A 452 11.39 -4.08 -29.77
N LYS A 453 10.11 -3.70 -29.60
CA LYS A 453 9.36 -2.85 -30.54
C LYS A 453 9.23 -1.40 -30.07
N ASN A 454 9.41 -1.16 -28.78
CA ASN A 454 9.23 0.13 -28.13
C ASN A 454 10.44 0.39 -27.18
N PRO A 455 11.66 0.58 -27.72
CA PRO A 455 12.82 0.84 -26.88
C PRO A 455 12.62 2.14 -26.10
N PRO A 456 13.03 2.20 -24.80
CA PRO A 456 12.90 3.42 -24.02
C PRO A 456 13.75 4.53 -24.67
N LEU A 457 13.18 5.74 -24.71
CA LEU A 457 13.88 6.91 -25.23
C LEU A 457 15.13 7.18 -24.36
N ALA A 458 16.29 7.38 -25.00
CA ALA A 458 17.47 7.86 -24.28
C ALA A 458 17.12 9.18 -23.58
N PRO A 459 17.59 9.43 -22.33
CA PRO A 459 17.40 10.70 -21.69
C PRO A 459 17.89 11.79 -22.63
N ALA A 460 17.08 12.83 -22.85
CA ALA A 460 17.53 13.99 -23.61
C ALA A 460 18.85 14.47 -22.94
N GLN A 461 19.95 14.41 -23.67
CA GLN A 461 21.17 15.08 -23.24
C GLN A 461 20.81 16.55 -23.13
N VAL A 462 20.75 17.07 -21.92
CA VAL A 462 20.75 18.51 -21.71
C VAL A 462 22.07 18.98 -22.35
N ALA A 463 21.97 19.54 -23.55
CA ALA A 463 23.10 20.17 -24.19
C ALA A 463 23.54 21.28 -23.22
N ASN A 464 24.64 21.05 -22.50
CA ASN A 464 25.38 22.15 -21.90
C ASN A 464 25.82 23.03 -23.07
N SER A 465 25.05 24.07 -23.34
CA SER A 465 25.52 25.17 -24.17
C SER A 465 26.66 25.85 -23.42
N PRO A 466 27.75 26.15 -24.12
CA PRO A 466 28.94 26.75 -23.53
C PRO A 466 28.69 28.16 -22.99
#